data_f54e16cca6623ea6c4ea438dc8187f74
#
_entry.id   f54e16cca6623ea6c4ea438dc8187f74
#
_cell.length_a   1.000
_cell.length_b   1.000
_cell.length_c   1.000
_cell.angle_alpha   90.00
_cell.angle_beta   90.00
_cell.angle_gamma   90.00
#
_symmetry.space_group_name_H-M   'P 1'
#
loop_
_entity.id
_entity.type
_entity.pdbx_description
1 polymer ?
#
loop_
_entity_poly.entity_id
_entity_poly.type
_entity_poly.pdbx_seq_one_letter_code
_entity_poly.pdbx_strand_id
1 'polypeptide(L)'
;MEHVFPMIDLKATGRRIKELREQRGISVRQLQMFLGFEQPQAIYKWQRGECLPTFDNMYAMACFFHVKVDEILVGNRQDFDIKKFSFRLMCHGVGDFINRTLMPETVNEAQRLKLFHHVD
;
A
#
# COMPACT_ATOMS: atom_id res chain seq x y z
N MET A 1 5.65 25.22 6.70
CA MET A 1 5.96 23.79 6.67
C MET A 1 5.32 23.14 5.47
N GLU A 2 6.08 22.43 4.75
CA GLU A 2 5.56 21.84 3.54
C GLU A 2 4.70 20.66 3.83
N HIS A 3 3.75 20.52 2.96
CA HIS A 3 2.90 19.35 2.95
C HIS A 3 3.66 18.22 2.26
N VAL A 4 3.92 17.15 2.98
CA VAL A 4 4.63 15.99 2.44
C VAL A 4 3.60 14.97 1.98
N PHE A 5 3.61 14.73 0.70
CA PHE A 5 2.68 13.78 0.11
C PHE A 5 3.14 12.35 0.41
N PRO A 6 2.20 11.45 0.76
CA PRO A 6 2.58 10.05 1.00
C PRO A 6 3.11 9.42 -0.28
N MET A 7 4.30 8.87 -0.21
CA MET A 7 4.93 8.28 -1.39
C MET A 7 5.62 6.98 -1.01
N ILE A 8 5.62 6.05 -1.95
CA ILE A 8 6.36 4.80 -1.81
C ILE A 8 7.82 5.07 -2.14
N ASP A 9 8.70 4.51 -1.32
CA ASP A 9 10.14 4.57 -1.57
C ASP A 9 10.51 3.34 -2.38
N LEU A 10 10.79 3.55 -3.67
CA LEU A 10 11.04 2.44 -4.58
C LEU A 10 12.27 1.64 -4.17
N LYS A 11 13.35 2.33 -3.83
CA LYS A 11 14.59 1.64 -3.50
C LYS A 11 14.49 0.89 -2.19
N ALA A 12 13.85 1.50 -1.19
CA ALA A 12 13.69 0.84 0.09
C ALA A 12 12.76 -0.37 -0.03
N THR A 13 11.71 -0.24 -0.84
CA THR A 13 10.80 -1.37 -1.07
C THR A 13 11.53 -2.50 -1.79
N GLY A 14 12.36 -2.15 -2.77
CA GLY A 14 13.15 -3.16 -3.47
C GLY A 14 14.09 -3.90 -2.55
N ARG A 15 14.77 -3.17 -1.67
CA ARG A 15 15.63 -3.80 -0.68
C ARG A 15 14.83 -4.69 0.25
N ARG A 16 13.63 -4.25 0.61
CA ARG A 16 12.77 -5.04 1.48
C ARG A 16 12.38 -6.36 0.84
N ILE A 17 12.04 -6.32 -0.44
CA ILE A 17 11.71 -7.54 -1.17
C ILE A 17 12.89 -8.50 -1.13
N LYS A 18 14.09 -7.99 -1.39
CA LYS A 18 15.27 -8.81 -1.37
C LYS A 18 15.54 -9.39 0.02
N GLU A 19 15.41 -8.55 1.05
CA GLU A 19 15.63 -9.00 2.42
C GLU A 19 14.66 -10.11 2.82
N LEU A 20 13.38 -9.90 2.52
CA LEU A 20 12.38 -10.89 2.88
C LEU A 20 12.62 -12.20 2.16
N ARG A 21 13.01 -12.12 0.90
CA ARG A 21 13.32 -13.30 0.11
C ARG A 21 14.50 -14.05 0.71
N GLU A 22 15.57 -13.32 1.01
CA GLU A 22 16.78 -13.93 1.53
C GLU A 22 16.58 -14.53 2.92
N GLN A 23 15.83 -13.83 3.76
CA GLN A 23 15.54 -14.32 5.10
C GLN A 23 14.82 -15.67 5.06
N ARG A 24 14.07 -15.92 4.01
CA ARG A 24 13.31 -17.15 3.88
C ARG A 24 14.01 -18.18 3.01
N GLY A 25 15.26 -17.90 2.62
CA GLY A 25 16.01 -18.82 1.82
C GLY A 25 15.47 -19.05 0.43
N ILE A 26 14.77 -18.06 -0.11
CA ILE A 26 14.14 -18.15 -1.42
C ILE A 26 15.07 -17.52 -2.44
N SER A 27 15.44 -18.29 -3.48
CA SER A 27 16.26 -17.75 -4.54
C SER A 27 15.40 -16.92 -5.50
N VAL A 28 16.08 -16.08 -6.30
CA VAL A 28 15.38 -15.35 -7.35
C VAL A 28 14.68 -16.32 -8.29
N ARG A 29 15.33 -17.43 -8.61
CA ARG A 29 14.73 -18.41 -9.49
C ARG A 29 13.47 -19.02 -8.90
N GLN A 30 13.48 -19.31 -7.62
CA GLN A 30 12.29 -19.85 -6.96
C GLN A 30 11.15 -18.83 -6.98
N LEU A 31 11.45 -17.59 -6.72
CA LEU A 31 10.44 -16.55 -6.79
C LEU A 31 9.92 -16.38 -8.21
N GLN A 32 10.83 -16.41 -9.17
CA GLN A 32 10.47 -16.35 -10.59
C GLN A 32 9.49 -17.47 -10.95
N MET A 33 9.79 -18.67 -10.53
CA MET A 33 8.92 -19.81 -10.83
C MET A 33 7.58 -19.70 -10.14
N PHE A 34 7.58 -19.24 -8.89
CA PHE A 34 6.33 -19.08 -8.18
C PHE A 34 5.44 -18.07 -8.85
N LEU A 35 6.01 -16.97 -9.34
CA LEU A 35 5.23 -15.92 -9.99
C LEU A 35 4.87 -16.26 -11.44
N GLY A 36 5.44 -17.34 -11.98
CA GLY A 36 5.13 -17.74 -13.34
C GLY A 36 5.83 -16.92 -14.40
N PHE A 37 6.94 -16.28 -14.06
CA PHE A 37 7.67 -15.47 -15.02
C PHE A 37 8.61 -16.33 -15.84
N GLU A 38 8.71 -16.02 -17.13
CA GLU A 38 9.66 -16.70 -17.98
C GLU A 38 11.09 -16.21 -17.76
N GLN A 39 11.25 -14.98 -17.28
CA GLN A 39 12.54 -14.36 -17.08
C GLN A 39 12.57 -13.66 -15.72
N PRO A 40 13.76 -13.52 -15.13
CA PRO A 40 13.86 -12.91 -13.80
C PRO A 40 14.02 -11.39 -13.82
N GLN A 41 14.02 -10.76 -15.00
CA GLN A 41 14.32 -9.34 -15.10
C GLN A 41 13.44 -8.48 -14.23
N ALA A 42 12.15 -8.79 -14.18
CA ALA A 42 11.22 -7.97 -13.39
C ALA A 42 11.62 -7.97 -11.92
N ILE A 43 12.00 -9.14 -11.40
CA ILE A 43 12.38 -9.24 -9.99
C ILE A 43 13.62 -8.40 -9.71
N TYR A 44 14.59 -8.45 -10.60
CA TYR A 44 15.80 -7.64 -10.42
C TYR A 44 15.47 -6.14 -10.48
N LYS A 45 14.57 -5.75 -11.38
CA LYS A 45 14.16 -4.35 -11.46
C LYS A 45 13.49 -3.88 -10.16
N TRP A 46 12.65 -4.72 -9.59
CA TRP A 46 12.03 -4.39 -8.31
C TRP A 46 13.12 -4.21 -7.23
N GLN A 47 14.06 -5.13 -7.17
CA GLN A 47 15.08 -5.09 -6.14
C GLN A 47 16.00 -3.89 -6.28
N ARG A 48 16.20 -3.42 -7.51
CA ARG A 48 17.01 -2.22 -7.73
C ARG A 48 16.24 -0.94 -7.53
N GLY A 49 14.93 -1.03 -7.34
CA GLY A 49 14.11 0.15 -7.14
C GLY A 49 13.77 0.88 -8.42
N GLU A 50 13.79 0.17 -9.54
CA GLU A 50 13.45 0.79 -10.82
C GLU A 50 11.94 0.87 -11.03
N CYS A 51 11.20 -0.06 -10.48
CA CYS A 51 9.75 -0.06 -10.55
C CYS A 51 9.18 -0.94 -9.46
N LEU A 52 7.88 -0.85 -9.26
CA LEU A 52 7.19 -1.67 -8.28
C LEU A 52 6.53 -2.86 -8.97
N PRO A 53 6.34 -3.96 -8.25
CA PRO A 53 5.49 -5.04 -8.75
C PRO A 53 4.06 -4.53 -8.91
N THR A 54 3.32 -5.20 -9.76
CA THR A 54 1.87 -4.97 -9.80
C THR A 54 1.26 -5.41 -8.48
N PHE A 55 0.03 -4.97 -8.23
CA PHE A 55 -0.66 -5.39 -7.01
C PHE A 55 -0.80 -6.89 -6.94
N ASP A 56 -1.10 -7.53 -8.06
CA ASP A 56 -1.23 -8.98 -8.07
C ASP A 56 0.06 -9.66 -7.65
N ASN A 57 1.17 -9.21 -8.21
CA ASN A 57 2.46 -9.79 -7.86
C ASN A 57 2.85 -9.48 -6.42
N MET A 58 2.51 -8.28 -5.97
CA MET A 58 2.78 -7.90 -4.59
C MET A 58 2.03 -8.80 -3.62
N TYR A 59 0.75 -9.04 -3.91
CA TYR A 59 -0.07 -9.91 -3.08
C TYR A 59 0.47 -11.33 -3.09
N ALA A 60 0.85 -11.82 -4.27
CA ALA A 60 1.39 -13.18 -4.38
C ALA A 60 2.67 -13.32 -3.58
N MET A 61 3.55 -12.32 -3.65
CA MET A 61 4.77 -12.35 -2.87
C MET A 61 4.50 -12.31 -1.37
N ALA A 62 3.53 -11.51 -0.96
CA ALA A 62 3.17 -11.45 0.44
C ALA A 62 2.74 -12.83 0.95
N CYS A 63 1.94 -13.52 0.16
CA CYS A 63 1.52 -14.87 0.50
C CYS A 63 2.72 -15.82 0.54
N PHE A 64 3.62 -15.71 -0.42
CA PHE A 64 4.77 -16.60 -0.51
C PHE A 64 5.74 -16.36 0.65
N PHE A 65 5.92 -15.10 1.03
CA PHE A 65 6.80 -14.74 2.14
C PHE A 65 6.14 -14.86 3.51
N HIS A 66 4.84 -15.09 3.54
CA HIS A 66 4.05 -15.13 4.80
C HIS A 66 4.10 -13.80 5.53
N VAL A 67 3.95 -12.73 4.79
CA VAL A 67 3.87 -11.39 5.37
C VAL A 67 2.68 -10.68 4.77
N LYS A 68 2.38 -9.52 5.30
CA LYS A 68 1.34 -8.66 4.74
C LYS A 68 1.97 -7.78 3.68
N VAL A 69 1.14 -7.34 2.72
CA VAL A 69 1.62 -6.42 1.69
C VAL A 69 2.22 -5.17 2.34
N ASP A 70 1.61 -4.72 3.43
CA ASP A 70 2.10 -3.56 4.17
C ASP A 70 3.54 -3.73 4.64
N GLU A 71 3.95 -4.95 4.88
CA GLU A 71 5.30 -5.21 5.37
C GLU A 71 6.32 -5.22 4.25
N ILE A 72 5.87 -5.28 3.02
CA ILE A 72 6.76 -5.21 1.86
C ILE A 72 6.97 -3.77 1.43
N LEU A 73 5.90 -2.99 1.44
CA LEU A 73 5.96 -1.60 0.98
C LEU A 73 6.63 -0.71 2.01
N VAL A 74 7.53 0.13 1.55
CA VAL A 74 8.20 1.12 2.39
C VAL A 74 7.92 2.48 1.80
N GLY A 75 7.58 3.41 2.66
CA GLY A 75 7.30 4.76 2.20
C GLY A 75 7.49 5.77 3.31
N ASN A 76 7.18 7.00 3.00
CA ASN A 76 7.29 8.09 3.97
C ASN A 76 5.98 8.24 4.73
N ARG A 77 5.55 7.15 5.36
CA ARG A 77 4.26 7.14 6.02
C ARG A 77 4.15 8.25 7.05
N GLN A 78 3.05 8.95 6.98
CA GLN A 78 2.70 9.97 7.96
C GLN A 78 1.26 9.76 8.37
N ASP A 79 0.99 10.10 9.61
CA ASP A 79 -0.38 10.07 10.09
C ASP A 79 -1.02 11.40 9.78
N PHE A 80 -2.05 11.38 8.98
CA PHE A 80 -2.78 12.57 8.61
C PHE A 80 -4.05 12.67 9.44
N ASP A 81 -4.28 13.84 9.99
CA ASP A 81 -5.53 14.10 10.69
C ASP A 81 -6.52 14.61 9.66
N ILE A 82 -7.47 13.77 9.33
CA ILE A 82 -8.42 14.11 8.29
C ILE A 82 -9.23 15.36 8.65
N LYS A 83 -9.40 15.61 9.93
CA LYS A 83 -10.13 16.79 10.36
C LYS A 83 -9.33 18.07 10.16
N LYS A 84 -8.01 17.96 10.22
CA LYS A 84 -7.13 19.10 10.03
C LYS A 84 -6.77 19.34 8.58
N PHE A 85 -6.98 18.32 7.76
CA PHE A 85 -6.77 18.51 6.33
C PHE A 85 -7.76 19.58 5.87
N SER A 86 -7.26 20.56 5.14
CA SER A 86 -8.02 21.77 4.87
C SER A 86 -9.14 21.53 3.87
N PHE A 87 -10.21 20.94 4.32
CA PHE A 87 -11.34 20.64 3.45
C PHE A 87 -12.03 21.88 2.93
N ARG A 88 -11.96 22.99 3.68
CA ARG A 88 -12.58 24.19 3.17
C ARG A 88 -11.87 24.72 1.94
N LEU A 89 -10.62 24.35 1.74
CA LEU A 89 -9.92 24.71 0.52
C LEU A 89 -10.29 23.80 -0.64
N MET A 90 -10.94 22.70 -0.33
CA MET A 90 -11.33 21.75 -1.36
C MET A 90 -12.68 22.10 -1.96
N CYS A 91 -13.18 23.27 -1.64
CA CYS A 91 -14.45 23.77 -2.11
C CYS A 91 -15.63 23.13 -1.39
N HIS A 92 -16.75 23.83 -1.46
CA HIS A 92 -17.89 23.45 -0.64
C HIS A 92 -18.53 22.14 -1.07
N GLY A 93 -18.60 21.91 -2.36
CA GLY A 93 -19.21 20.69 -2.85
C GLY A 93 -18.47 19.43 -2.40
N VAL A 94 -17.16 19.50 -2.42
CA VAL A 94 -16.36 18.37 -2.00
C VAL A 94 -16.50 18.12 -0.52
N GLY A 95 -16.56 19.20 0.26
CA GLY A 95 -16.74 19.08 1.68
C GLY A 95 -18.03 18.35 2.03
N ASP A 96 -19.10 18.72 1.33
CA ASP A 96 -20.39 18.08 1.56
C ASP A 96 -20.34 16.61 1.18
N PHE A 97 -19.69 16.31 0.08
CA PHE A 97 -19.56 14.92 -0.36
C PHE A 97 -18.83 14.09 0.68
N ILE A 98 -17.73 14.61 1.20
CA ILE A 98 -16.94 13.90 2.19
C ILE A 98 -17.76 13.67 3.45
N ASN A 99 -18.47 14.66 3.90
CA ASN A 99 -19.26 14.51 5.10
C ASN A 99 -20.32 13.44 4.93
N ARG A 100 -20.96 13.40 3.79
CA ARG A 100 -22.00 12.41 3.55
C ARG A 100 -21.45 11.02 3.35
N THR A 101 -20.30 10.92 2.71
CA THR A 101 -19.74 9.62 2.35
C THR A 101 -18.92 9.03 3.47
N LEU A 102 -18.06 9.84 4.08
CA LEU A 102 -17.13 9.33 5.09
C LEU A 102 -17.70 9.42 6.49
N MET A 103 -18.51 10.47 6.75
CA MET A 103 -19.06 10.66 8.08
C MET A 103 -20.53 11.04 7.97
N PRO A 104 -21.31 10.12 7.45
CA PRO A 104 -22.73 10.41 7.26
C PRO A 104 -23.42 10.50 8.62
N GLU A 105 -24.01 11.65 8.87
CA GLU A 105 -24.66 11.86 10.15
C GLU A 105 -25.94 11.09 10.27
N THR A 106 -26.51 10.72 9.16
CA THR A 106 -27.73 9.94 9.18
C THR A 106 -27.49 8.48 9.54
N VAL A 107 -26.25 8.08 9.57
CA VAL A 107 -25.90 6.71 9.87
C VAL A 107 -25.52 6.63 11.34
N ASN A 108 -26.17 5.73 12.09
CA ASN A 108 -25.84 5.60 13.49
C ASN A 108 -24.45 5.00 13.67
N GLU A 109 -23.99 5.02 14.91
CA GLU A 109 -22.61 4.62 15.20
C GLU A 109 -22.35 3.18 14.78
N ALA A 110 -23.31 2.30 15.05
CA ALA A 110 -23.12 0.89 14.70
C ALA A 110 -22.99 0.70 13.20
N GLN A 111 -23.81 1.42 12.45
CA GLN A 111 -23.75 1.31 11.00
C GLN A 111 -22.46 1.88 10.44
N ARG A 112 -21.98 2.94 11.05
CA ARG A 112 -20.73 3.52 10.61
C ARG A 112 -19.57 2.57 10.84
N LEU A 113 -19.55 1.92 11.98
CA LEU A 113 -18.52 0.93 12.25
C LEU A 113 -18.60 -0.22 11.28
N LYS A 114 -19.81 -0.64 10.95
CA LYS A 114 -20.00 -1.69 9.97
C LYS A 114 -19.43 -1.31 8.62
N LEU A 115 -19.69 -0.08 8.20
CA LEU A 115 -19.16 0.39 6.92
C LEU A 115 -17.66 0.27 6.85
N PHE A 116 -16.98 0.70 7.89
CA PHE A 116 -15.53 0.67 7.88
C PHE A 116 -14.97 -0.73 8.05
N HIS A 117 -15.66 -1.57 8.80
CA HIS A 117 -15.15 -2.92 9.03
C HIS A 117 -15.43 -3.86 7.87
N HIS A 118 -16.44 -3.56 7.09
CA HIS A 118 -16.74 -4.42 5.94
C HIS A 118 -15.74 -4.27 4.81
N VAL A 119 -14.96 -3.23 4.86
CA VAL A 119 -13.93 -3.04 3.85
C VAL A 119 -12.77 -3.98 4.08
N ASP A 120 -12.68 -4.52 5.25
CA ASP A 120 -11.60 -5.43 5.61
C ASP A 120 -11.62 -6.73 4.83
#